data_12d3ab056dc78da0539c28ca68d96bc9
#
_entry.id   12d3ab056dc78da0539c28ca68d96bc9
#
_cell.length_a   1.000
_cell.length_b   1.000
_cell.length_c   1.000
_cell.angle_alpha   90.00
_cell.angle_beta   90.00
_cell.angle_gamma   90.00
#
_symmetry.space_group_name_H-M   'P 1'
#
loop_
_entity.id
_entity.type
_entity.pdbx_description
1 polymer ?
#
loop_
_entity_poly.entity_id
_entity_poly.type
_entity_poly.pdbx_seq_one_letter_code
_entity_poly.pdbx_strand_id
1 'polypeptide(L)'
;MFRFHGWLFAPVLTLAALTGALPLRAANLSLPPNTDAILDHIYSGKREQALSEIHQLQQKFPTHPLPYLLEAETEWWRIWCASAEYKYGMTMARRHEKTASDQPYLELASKAYALAEASLRENDSGEMHLYAGMADALAARLYGLRFDTRATARSGVRAREHFLKALAKDPSLADAYTGLGLYNYYVDTLSAVARIVRFFMGVPGGSKEEGMRQLNRGIREGQLTPAVARFYLALNLENYDQRYQDALQAITPLAEKYAKNPVYLLVQGDLYAKLGRKALAESSYRAALAAAGQVEEPPCRAKMTQVARESLAAIGAK
;
A
#
# COMPACT_ATOMS: atom_id res chain seq x y z
N MET A 1 -0.39 6.82 85.51
CA MET A 1 -1.68 6.76 84.88
C MET A 1 -1.50 7.06 83.39
N PHE A 2 -1.27 6.05 82.62
CA PHE A 2 -1.03 6.20 81.15
C PHE A 2 -2.18 5.56 80.38
N ARG A 3 -2.91 6.35 79.57
CA ARG A 3 -3.96 5.88 78.71
C ARG A 3 -3.40 5.59 77.32
N PHE A 4 -3.46 4.33 76.90
CA PHE A 4 -3.16 3.90 75.47
C PHE A 4 -4.41 4.18 74.63
N HIS A 5 -4.22 4.93 73.55
CA HIS A 5 -5.19 5.06 72.45
C HIS A 5 -4.81 4.07 71.33
N GLY A 6 -5.68 3.08 71.10
CA GLY A 6 -5.54 2.14 70.01
C GLY A 6 -5.93 2.79 68.67
N TRP A 7 -5.08 2.66 67.68
CA TRP A 7 -5.35 3.01 66.29
C TRP A 7 -5.89 1.78 65.60
N LEU A 8 -7.14 1.87 65.12
CA LEU A 8 -7.76 0.89 64.21
C LEU A 8 -7.25 1.13 62.80
N PHE A 9 -6.47 0.22 62.25
CA PHE A 9 -6.16 0.18 60.82
C PHE A 9 -7.29 -0.52 60.07
N ALA A 10 -7.99 0.22 59.21
CA ALA A 10 -8.90 -0.35 58.23
C ALA A 10 -8.11 -0.77 56.98
N PRO A 11 -8.30 -1.98 56.44
CA PRO A 11 -7.66 -2.37 55.18
C PRO A 11 -8.39 -1.70 54.00
N VAL A 12 -7.65 -0.87 53.26
CA VAL A 12 -8.10 -0.36 51.96
C VAL A 12 -7.99 -1.50 50.93
N LEU A 13 -9.11 -2.07 50.56
CA LEU A 13 -9.21 -3.00 49.43
C LEU A 13 -9.07 -2.20 48.11
N THR A 14 -7.87 -2.21 47.51
CA THR A 14 -7.64 -1.73 46.14
C THR A 14 -8.22 -2.75 45.14
N LEU A 15 -9.37 -2.40 44.61
CA LEU A 15 -9.97 -3.12 43.47
C LEU A 15 -9.14 -2.82 42.23
N ALA A 16 -8.19 -3.71 41.83
CA ALA A 16 -7.49 -3.64 40.60
C ALA A 16 -8.48 -4.00 39.46
N ALA A 17 -8.96 -2.96 38.76
CA ALA A 17 -9.72 -3.15 37.51
C ALA A 17 -8.79 -3.72 36.45
N LEU A 18 -8.84 -5.02 36.23
CA LEU A 18 -8.28 -5.68 35.06
C LEU A 18 -9.07 -5.23 33.82
N THR A 19 -8.65 -4.14 33.21
CA THR A 19 -9.07 -3.80 31.86
C THR A 19 -8.37 -4.77 30.90
N GLY A 20 -8.91 -5.97 30.76
CA GLY A 20 -8.52 -6.89 29.71
C GLY A 20 -8.80 -6.22 28.37
N ALA A 21 -7.75 -5.77 27.68
CA ALA A 21 -7.85 -5.42 26.27
C ALA A 21 -8.29 -6.70 25.54
N LEU A 22 -9.56 -6.72 25.11
CA LEU A 22 -10.06 -7.76 24.23
C LEU A 22 -9.13 -7.76 22.99
N PRO A 23 -8.63 -8.94 22.56
CA PRO A 23 -7.89 -9.00 21.30
C PRO A 23 -8.80 -8.42 20.21
N LEU A 24 -8.37 -7.36 19.54
CA LEU A 24 -9.04 -6.88 18.33
C LEU A 24 -9.08 -8.07 17.38
N ARG A 25 -10.27 -8.60 17.17
CA ARG A 25 -10.50 -9.67 16.21
C ARG A 25 -10.25 -9.07 14.85
N ALA A 26 -9.30 -9.63 14.07
CA ALA A 26 -9.11 -9.23 12.67
C ALA A 26 -10.47 -9.33 11.95
N ALA A 27 -10.81 -8.32 11.15
CA ALA A 27 -12.01 -8.38 10.33
C ALA A 27 -11.92 -9.60 9.44
N ASN A 28 -12.90 -10.47 9.48
CA ASN A 28 -13.05 -11.49 8.46
C ASN A 28 -13.83 -10.86 7.30
N LEU A 29 -13.10 -10.26 6.34
CA LEU A 29 -13.69 -9.92 5.06
C LEU A 29 -14.28 -11.19 4.42
N SER A 30 -15.43 -11.07 3.79
CA SER A 30 -16.04 -12.15 3.01
C SER A 30 -15.32 -12.32 1.67
N LEU A 31 -14.02 -12.68 1.73
CA LEU A 31 -13.19 -12.77 0.55
C LEU A 31 -13.64 -13.93 -0.37
N PRO A 32 -13.69 -13.72 -1.69
CA PRO A 32 -13.82 -14.79 -2.65
C PRO A 32 -12.72 -15.86 -2.47
N PRO A 33 -12.99 -17.12 -2.83
CA PRO A 33 -12.00 -18.20 -2.71
C PRO A 33 -10.69 -17.85 -3.42
N ASN A 34 -9.57 -18.36 -2.90
CA ASN A 34 -8.22 -18.19 -3.47
C ASN A 34 -7.69 -16.75 -3.54
N THR A 35 -8.34 -15.78 -2.91
CA THR A 35 -7.87 -14.37 -2.91
C THR A 35 -6.40 -14.25 -2.48
N ASP A 36 -5.99 -14.98 -1.44
CA ASP A 36 -4.59 -14.96 -0.95
C ASP A 36 -3.61 -15.49 -2.01
N ALA A 37 -3.96 -16.57 -2.71
CA ALA A 37 -3.13 -17.13 -3.78
C ALA A 37 -3.02 -16.14 -4.96
N ILE A 38 -4.10 -15.49 -5.32
CA ILE A 38 -4.11 -14.47 -6.36
C ILE A 38 -3.19 -13.30 -5.99
N LEU A 39 -3.29 -12.81 -4.75
CA LEU A 39 -2.39 -11.75 -4.25
C LEU A 39 -0.91 -12.20 -4.29
N ASP A 40 -0.62 -13.44 -3.92
CA ASP A 40 0.73 -13.98 -4.02
C ASP A 40 1.23 -14.07 -5.47
N HIS A 41 0.36 -14.39 -6.43
CA HIS A 41 0.70 -14.37 -7.86
C HIS A 41 0.97 -12.94 -8.34
N ILE A 42 0.13 -11.97 -7.98
CA ILE A 42 0.32 -10.55 -8.30
C ILE A 42 1.69 -10.07 -7.83
N TYR A 43 1.99 -10.27 -6.54
CA TYR A 43 3.23 -9.76 -5.95
C TYR A 43 4.47 -10.59 -6.29
N SER A 44 4.31 -11.81 -6.77
CA SER A 44 5.38 -12.62 -7.36
C SER A 44 5.70 -12.25 -8.81
N GLY A 45 4.89 -11.39 -9.46
CA GLY A 45 5.04 -11.04 -10.87
C GLY A 45 4.52 -12.11 -11.84
N LYS A 46 3.69 -13.04 -11.39
CA LYS A 46 3.04 -14.08 -12.18
C LYS A 46 1.70 -13.58 -12.73
N ARG A 47 1.80 -12.59 -13.64
CA ARG A 47 0.64 -11.86 -14.13
C ARG A 47 -0.39 -12.74 -14.82
N GLU A 48 0.04 -13.60 -15.75
CA GLU A 48 -0.88 -14.45 -16.51
C GLU A 48 -1.66 -15.40 -15.61
N GLN A 49 -0.99 -15.97 -14.61
CA GLN A 49 -1.63 -16.84 -13.63
C GLN A 49 -2.63 -16.06 -12.77
N ALA A 50 -2.25 -14.89 -12.26
CA ALA A 50 -3.15 -14.02 -11.51
C ALA A 50 -4.40 -13.65 -12.32
N LEU A 51 -4.24 -13.22 -13.58
CA LEU A 51 -5.37 -12.85 -14.44
C LEU A 51 -6.28 -14.03 -14.74
N SER A 52 -5.73 -15.23 -14.99
CA SER A 52 -6.53 -16.43 -15.23
C SER A 52 -7.47 -16.73 -14.05
N GLU A 53 -6.95 -16.65 -12.82
CA GLU A 53 -7.74 -16.89 -11.60
C GLU A 53 -8.72 -15.75 -11.31
N ILE A 54 -8.32 -14.49 -11.55
CA ILE A 54 -9.18 -13.31 -11.41
C ILE A 54 -10.38 -13.40 -12.36
N HIS A 55 -10.17 -13.74 -13.63
CA HIS A 55 -11.26 -13.88 -14.61
C HIS A 55 -12.23 -15.00 -14.21
N GLN A 56 -11.76 -16.10 -13.61
CA GLN A 56 -12.66 -17.12 -13.04
C GLN A 56 -13.49 -16.56 -11.88
N LEU A 57 -12.88 -15.72 -11.02
CA LEU A 57 -13.64 -15.04 -9.96
C LEU A 57 -14.67 -14.07 -10.51
N GLN A 58 -14.35 -13.31 -11.56
CA GLN A 58 -15.30 -12.38 -12.20
C GLN A 58 -16.50 -13.12 -12.81
N GLN A 59 -16.26 -14.28 -13.41
CA GLN A 59 -17.35 -15.13 -13.92
C GLN A 59 -18.24 -15.68 -12.81
N LYS A 60 -17.64 -16.10 -11.70
CA LYS A 60 -18.35 -16.69 -10.55
C LYS A 60 -19.04 -15.63 -9.67
N PHE A 61 -18.43 -14.46 -9.55
CA PHE A 61 -18.89 -13.36 -8.70
C PHE A 61 -18.95 -12.02 -9.48
N PRO A 62 -19.77 -11.91 -10.53
CA PRO A 62 -19.75 -10.78 -11.47
C PRO A 62 -20.14 -9.43 -10.84
N THR A 63 -20.86 -9.48 -9.71
CA THR A 63 -21.30 -8.30 -8.97
C THR A 63 -20.39 -7.94 -7.78
N HIS A 64 -19.38 -8.77 -7.49
CA HIS A 64 -18.46 -8.51 -6.38
C HIS A 64 -17.34 -7.56 -6.82
N PRO A 65 -17.05 -6.45 -6.08
CA PRO A 65 -16.05 -5.46 -6.49
C PRO A 65 -14.61 -6.00 -6.53
N LEU A 66 -14.26 -6.91 -5.59
CA LEU A 66 -12.87 -7.32 -5.35
C LEU A 66 -12.17 -7.92 -6.57
N PRO A 67 -12.77 -8.81 -7.39
CA PRO A 67 -12.08 -9.34 -8.58
C PRO A 67 -11.60 -8.25 -9.55
N TYR A 68 -12.36 -7.16 -9.70
CA TYR A 68 -11.98 -6.03 -10.55
C TYR A 68 -10.89 -5.17 -9.92
N LEU A 69 -10.86 -5.07 -8.57
CA LEU A 69 -9.76 -4.42 -7.84
C LEU A 69 -8.47 -5.21 -7.97
N LEU A 70 -8.52 -6.54 -7.89
CA LEU A 70 -7.36 -7.42 -8.06
C LEU A 70 -6.79 -7.34 -9.49
N GLU A 71 -7.67 -7.28 -10.51
CA GLU A 71 -7.23 -7.06 -11.88
C GLU A 71 -6.57 -5.70 -12.06
N ALA A 72 -7.18 -4.64 -11.52
CA ALA A 72 -6.61 -3.32 -11.55
C ALA A 72 -5.24 -3.27 -10.81
N GLU A 73 -5.09 -3.96 -9.68
CA GLU A 73 -3.81 -4.06 -8.97
C GLU A 73 -2.76 -4.80 -9.83
N THR A 74 -3.15 -5.86 -10.52
CA THR A 74 -2.27 -6.59 -11.46
C THR A 74 -1.79 -5.67 -12.59
N GLU A 75 -2.69 -4.89 -13.19
CA GLU A 75 -2.37 -3.93 -14.24
C GLU A 75 -1.54 -2.75 -13.72
N TRP A 76 -1.77 -2.31 -12.47
CA TRP A 76 -0.95 -1.29 -11.84
C TRP A 76 0.52 -1.67 -11.80
N TRP A 77 0.83 -2.88 -11.35
CA TRP A 77 2.22 -3.35 -11.28
C TRP A 77 2.90 -3.37 -12.64
N ARG A 78 2.16 -3.71 -13.70
CA ARG A 78 2.65 -3.66 -15.08
C ARG A 78 2.96 -2.22 -15.52
N ILE A 79 2.02 -1.29 -15.33
CA ILE A 79 2.17 0.13 -15.67
C ILE A 79 3.35 0.73 -14.89
N TRP A 80 3.39 0.48 -13.59
CA TRP A 80 4.37 1.06 -12.69
C TRP A 80 5.78 0.50 -12.94
N CYS A 81 5.91 -0.80 -13.14
CA CYS A 81 7.17 -1.46 -13.46
C CYS A 81 7.78 -0.93 -14.77
N ALA A 82 6.98 -0.78 -15.82
CA ALA A 82 7.42 -0.20 -17.08
C ALA A 82 7.88 1.26 -16.93
N SER A 83 7.34 1.99 -15.96
CA SER A 83 7.75 3.37 -15.65
C SER A 83 9.03 3.45 -14.82
N ALA A 84 9.36 2.41 -14.05
CA ALA A 84 10.47 2.35 -13.08
C ALA A 84 10.50 3.52 -12.07
N GLU A 85 9.34 3.93 -11.61
CA GLU A 85 9.18 5.10 -10.73
C GLU A 85 9.60 4.84 -9.28
N TYR A 86 9.94 3.62 -8.92
CA TYR A 86 10.39 3.26 -7.57
C TYR A 86 11.67 4.01 -7.13
N LYS A 87 12.51 4.48 -8.09
CA LYS A 87 13.73 5.24 -7.76
C LYS A 87 13.47 6.67 -7.31
N TYR A 88 12.36 7.27 -7.72
CA TYR A 88 12.14 8.71 -7.58
C TYR A 88 10.92 9.08 -6.73
N GLY A 89 10.16 8.09 -6.28
CA GLY A 89 8.87 8.31 -5.62
C GLY A 89 7.81 8.95 -6.53
N MET A 90 6.53 8.86 -6.14
CA MET A 90 5.42 9.34 -6.98
C MET A 90 5.45 10.86 -7.23
N THR A 91 5.96 11.67 -6.30
CA THR A 91 6.03 13.13 -6.47
C THR A 91 7.21 13.59 -7.36
N MET A 92 8.16 12.72 -7.60
CA MET A 92 9.34 12.99 -8.45
C MET A 92 9.22 12.33 -9.81
N ALA A 93 8.23 11.50 -10.03
CA ALA A 93 7.92 10.89 -11.32
C ALA A 93 7.65 11.98 -12.36
N ARG A 94 8.46 12.02 -13.42
CA ARG A 94 8.37 13.07 -14.45
C ARG A 94 7.66 12.61 -15.73
N ARG A 95 6.97 11.47 -15.70
CA ARG A 95 6.30 10.94 -16.89
C ARG A 95 4.83 11.30 -16.90
N HIS A 96 4.54 12.34 -17.68
CA HIS A 96 3.17 12.79 -17.97
C HIS A 96 2.50 11.98 -19.08
N GLU A 97 3.24 11.13 -19.80
CA GLU A 97 2.72 10.42 -20.94
C GLU A 97 1.69 9.38 -20.57
N LYS A 98 0.50 9.54 -21.13
CA LYS A 98 -0.54 8.51 -21.07
C LYS A 98 -0.13 7.34 -21.97
N THR A 99 -0.48 6.14 -21.53
CA THR A 99 -0.26 4.91 -22.29
C THR A 99 -1.59 4.26 -22.66
N ALA A 100 -1.59 3.35 -23.61
CA ALA A 100 -2.77 2.57 -23.98
C ALA A 100 -3.35 1.76 -22.80
N SER A 101 -2.55 1.53 -21.75
CA SER A 101 -2.95 0.77 -20.55
C SER A 101 -3.72 1.61 -19.53
N ASP A 102 -3.67 2.92 -19.64
CA ASP A 102 -4.26 3.83 -18.63
C ASP A 102 -5.78 3.73 -18.61
N GLN A 103 -6.40 3.73 -19.79
CA GLN A 103 -7.86 3.70 -19.89
C GLN A 103 -8.44 2.36 -19.40
N PRO A 104 -7.96 1.17 -19.82
CA PRO A 104 -8.43 -0.10 -19.29
C PRO A 104 -8.26 -0.21 -17.77
N TYR A 105 -7.15 0.29 -17.22
CA TYR A 105 -6.93 0.32 -15.77
C TYR A 105 -8.00 1.16 -15.04
N LEU A 106 -8.31 2.36 -15.55
CA LEU A 106 -9.34 3.22 -14.96
C LEU A 106 -10.75 2.63 -15.09
N GLU A 107 -11.02 1.90 -16.17
CA GLU A 107 -12.29 1.18 -16.37
C GLU A 107 -12.48 0.10 -15.32
N LEU A 108 -11.44 -0.67 -14.97
CA LEU A 108 -11.48 -1.65 -13.89
C LEU A 108 -11.77 -1.00 -12.54
N ALA A 109 -11.06 0.07 -12.21
CA ALA A 109 -11.30 0.83 -10.99
C ALA A 109 -12.72 1.40 -10.94
N SER A 110 -13.20 1.97 -12.05
CA SER A 110 -14.55 2.51 -12.18
C SER A 110 -15.63 1.41 -12.05
N LYS A 111 -15.40 0.24 -12.63
CA LYS A 111 -16.29 -0.92 -12.52
C LYS A 111 -16.38 -1.40 -11.07
N ALA A 112 -15.25 -1.55 -10.39
CA ALA A 112 -15.22 -1.93 -8.97
C ALA A 112 -15.98 -0.91 -8.10
N TYR A 113 -15.74 0.39 -8.34
CA TYR A 113 -16.45 1.47 -7.66
C TYR A 113 -17.96 1.38 -7.86
N ALA A 114 -18.41 1.24 -9.12
CA ALA A 114 -19.83 1.16 -9.45
C ALA A 114 -20.54 -0.05 -8.80
N LEU A 115 -19.86 -1.19 -8.72
CA LEU A 115 -20.38 -2.38 -8.05
C LEU A 115 -20.47 -2.18 -6.53
N ALA A 116 -19.46 -1.58 -5.91
CA ALA A 116 -19.48 -1.25 -4.49
C ALA A 116 -20.63 -0.25 -4.17
N GLU A 117 -20.78 0.80 -4.97
CA GLU A 117 -21.88 1.77 -4.83
C GLU A 117 -23.25 1.17 -5.05
N ALA A 118 -23.39 0.22 -5.99
CA ALA A 118 -24.65 -0.49 -6.18
C ALA A 118 -25.03 -1.28 -4.92
N SER A 119 -24.08 -2.01 -4.34
CA SER A 119 -24.29 -2.74 -3.09
C SER A 119 -24.57 -1.81 -1.90
N LEU A 120 -23.89 -0.66 -1.81
CA LEU A 120 -24.13 0.34 -0.74
C LEU A 120 -25.53 0.94 -0.77
N ARG A 121 -26.19 1.03 -1.95
CA ARG A 121 -27.59 1.46 -2.04
C ARG A 121 -28.59 0.47 -1.44
N GLU A 122 -28.21 -0.81 -1.41
CA GLU A 122 -29.04 -1.88 -0.85
C GLU A 122 -28.70 -2.09 0.64
N ASN A 123 -27.43 -2.08 0.96
CA ASN A 123 -26.93 -2.30 2.33
C ASN A 123 -25.65 -1.48 2.57
N ASP A 124 -25.73 -0.49 3.46
CA ASP A 124 -24.62 0.38 3.83
C ASP A 124 -23.61 -0.36 4.76
N SER A 125 -22.67 -1.10 4.16
CA SER A 125 -21.69 -1.93 4.85
C SER A 125 -20.27 -1.34 4.84
N GLY A 126 -19.49 -1.64 5.88
CA GLY A 126 -18.08 -1.22 5.98
C GLY A 126 -17.21 -1.84 4.89
N GLU A 127 -17.47 -3.10 4.52
CA GLU A 127 -16.73 -3.81 3.48
C GLU A 127 -16.91 -3.16 2.09
N MET A 128 -18.13 -2.78 1.73
CA MET A 128 -18.38 -2.09 0.45
C MET A 128 -17.77 -0.68 0.43
N HIS A 129 -17.79 0.02 1.55
CA HIS A 129 -17.03 1.27 1.68
C HIS A 129 -15.52 1.04 1.53
N LEU A 130 -14.95 -0.04 2.07
CA LEU A 130 -13.55 -0.39 1.85
C LEU A 130 -13.26 -0.56 0.36
N TYR A 131 -14.06 -1.33 -0.37
CA TYR A 131 -13.86 -1.55 -1.81
C TYR A 131 -14.03 -0.29 -2.65
N ALA A 132 -15.02 0.55 -2.35
CA ALA A 132 -15.18 1.85 -3.01
C ALA A 132 -13.95 2.76 -2.78
N GLY A 133 -13.46 2.80 -1.54
CA GLY A 133 -12.24 3.52 -1.20
C GLY A 133 -11.00 2.98 -1.93
N MET A 134 -10.85 1.66 -2.03
CA MET A 134 -9.77 1.04 -2.80
C MET A 134 -9.84 1.40 -4.28
N ALA A 135 -11.02 1.39 -4.89
CA ALA A 135 -11.21 1.76 -6.30
C ALA A 135 -10.80 3.21 -6.57
N ASP A 136 -11.23 4.14 -5.73
CA ASP A 136 -10.82 5.55 -5.84
C ASP A 136 -9.31 5.74 -5.58
N ALA A 137 -8.71 4.96 -4.66
CA ALA A 137 -7.28 4.99 -4.41
C ALA A 137 -6.47 4.47 -5.62
N LEU A 138 -6.94 3.44 -6.30
CA LEU A 138 -6.37 2.96 -7.56
C LEU A 138 -6.39 4.07 -8.64
N ALA A 139 -7.51 4.71 -8.84
CA ALA A 139 -7.63 5.83 -9.77
C ALA A 139 -6.67 6.99 -9.38
N ALA A 140 -6.61 7.35 -8.09
CA ALA A 140 -5.72 8.39 -7.59
C ALA A 140 -4.24 8.07 -7.86
N ARG A 141 -3.82 6.79 -7.74
CA ARG A 141 -2.44 6.36 -8.05
C ARG A 141 -2.06 6.64 -9.51
N LEU A 142 -2.93 6.29 -10.45
CA LEU A 142 -2.65 6.54 -11.86
C LEU A 142 -2.66 8.02 -12.20
N TYR A 143 -3.65 8.78 -11.70
CA TYR A 143 -3.67 10.22 -11.90
C TYR A 143 -2.41 10.89 -11.33
N GLY A 144 -1.94 10.43 -10.16
CA GLY A 144 -0.70 10.89 -9.55
C GLY A 144 0.51 10.59 -10.44
N LEU A 145 0.60 9.39 -10.99
CA LEU A 145 1.67 9.00 -11.91
C LEU A 145 1.66 9.83 -13.21
N ARG A 146 0.49 10.30 -13.66
CA ARG A 146 0.31 11.14 -14.85
C ARG A 146 0.29 12.64 -14.52
N PHE A 147 0.54 13.04 -13.28
CA PHE A 147 0.53 14.42 -12.79
C PHE A 147 -0.79 15.18 -13.02
N ASP A 148 -1.90 14.47 -13.12
CA ASP A 148 -3.22 15.08 -13.05
C ASP A 148 -3.58 15.38 -11.59
N THR A 149 -3.06 16.51 -11.11
CA THR A 149 -3.18 16.90 -9.69
C THR A 149 -4.63 17.03 -9.24
N ARG A 150 -5.52 17.53 -10.14
CA ARG A 150 -6.93 17.72 -9.81
C ARG A 150 -7.67 16.39 -9.68
N ALA A 151 -7.45 15.48 -10.62
CA ALA A 151 -8.05 14.15 -10.56
C ALA A 151 -7.50 13.35 -9.38
N THR A 152 -6.18 13.43 -9.12
CA THR A 152 -5.53 12.83 -7.94
C THR A 152 -6.17 13.32 -6.65
N ALA A 153 -6.34 14.62 -6.49
CA ALA A 153 -6.93 15.19 -5.28
C ALA A 153 -8.39 14.75 -5.09
N ARG A 154 -9.20 14.81 -6.15
CA ARG A 154 -10.62 14.40 -6.07
C ARG A 154 -10.76 12.93 -5.70
N SER A 155 -10.04 12.04 -6.40
CA SER A 155 -10.11 10.60 -6.11
C SER A 155 -9.52 10.27 -4.74
N GLY A 156 -8.42 10.92 -4.34
CA GLY A 156 -7.83 10.73 -3.01
C GLY A 156 -8.75 11.16 -1.86
N VAL A 157 -9.49 12.26 -2.02
CA VAL A 157 -10.48 12.72 -1.02
C VAL A 157 -11.64 11.74 -0.91
N ARG A 158 -12.22 11.28 -2.04
CA ARG A 158 -13.29 10.27 -2.02
C ARG A 158 -12.82 8.96 -1.40
N ALA A 159 -11.61 8.49 -1.77
CA ALA A 159 -11.03 7.30 -1.16
C ALA A 159 -10.95 7.43 0.37
N ARG A 160 -10.43 8.57 0.85
CA ARG A 160 -10.35 8.86 2.28
C ARG A 160 -11.72 8.83 2.96
N GLU A 161 -12.73 9.44 2.36
CA GLU A 161 -14.09 9.46 2.90
C GLU A 161 -14.67 8.06 3.02
N HIS A 162 -14.49 7.22 2.01
CA HIS A 162 -14.91 5.82 2.03
C HIS A 162 -14.16 5.00 3.08
N PHE A 163 -12.85 5.16 3.22
CA PHE A 163 -12.08 4.46 4.26
C PHE A 163 -12.51 4.87 5.68
N LEU A 164 -12.82 6.15 5.89
CA LEU A 164 -13.35 6.61 7.19
C LEU A 164 -14.73 6.01 7.47
N LYS A 165 -15.62 5.94 6.47
CA LYS A 165 -16.92 5.28 6.61
C LYS A 165 -16.76 3.78 6.87
N ALA A 166 -15.85 3.11 6.18
CA ALA A 166 -15.53 1.70 6.41
C ALA A 166 -15.17 1.46 7.89
N LEU A 167 -14.24 2.24 8.43
CA LEU A 167 -13.81 2.12 9.82
C LEU A 167 -14.87 2.57 10.85
N ALA A 168 -15.75 3.50 10.48
CA ALA A 168 -16.86 3.88 11.34
C ALA A 168 -17.91 2.75 11.48
N LYS A 169 -18.06 1.94 10.43
CA LYS A 169 -18.95 0.76 10.42
C LYS A 169 -18.29 -0.46 11.08
N ASP A 170 -17.02 -0.70 10.76
CA ASP A 170 -16.23 -1.80 11.29
C ASP A 170 -14.77 -1.37 11.50
N PRO A 171 -14.36 -1.04 12.73
CA PRO A 171 -12.99 -0.64 13.05
C PRO A 171 -11.93 -1.72 12.83
N SER A 172 -12.35 -2.97 12.59
CA SER A 172 -11.46 -4.10 12.34
C SER A 172 -11.03 -4.24 10.87
N LEU A 173 -11.62 -3.45 9.94
CA LEU A 173 -11.25 -3.40 8.53
C LEU A 173 -9.87 -2.73 8.32
N ALA A 174 -8.83 -3.46 8.70
CA ALA A 174 -7.47 -2.92 8.79
C ALA A 174 -6.90 -2.47 7.44
N ASP A 175 -7.38 -3.01 6.33
CA ASP A 175 -6.98 -2.59 4.98
C ASP A 175 -7.30 -1.12 4.68
N ALA A 176 -8.35 -0.56 5.31
CA ALA A 176 -8.68 0.85 5.20
C ALA A 176 -7.57 1.76 5.76
N TYR A 177 -6.82 1.29 6.76
CA TYR A 177 -5.70 2.06 7.30
C TYR A 177 -4.55 2.18 6.31
N THR A 178 -4.37 1.26 5.38
CA THR A 178 -3.39 1.41 4.30
C THR A 178 -3.70 2.62 3.43
N GLY A 179 -4.95 2.76 2.98
CA GLY A 179 -5.38 3.89 2.17
C GLY A 179 -5.30 5.22 2.92
N LEU A 180 -5.78 5.27 4.17
CA LEU A 180 -5.67 6.46 5.02
C LEU A 180 -4.21 6.82 5.32
N GLY A 181 -3.37 5.83 5.55
CA GLY A 181 -1.96 5.99 5.80
C GLY A 181 -1.22 6.64 4.62
N LEU A 182 -1.47 6.16 3.41
CA LEU A 182 -0.93 6.75 2.19
C LEU A 182 -1.44 8.19 2.00
N TYR A 183 -2.74 8.42 2.17
CA TYR A 183 -3.32 9.76 2.08
C TYR A 183 -2.63 10.74 3.04
N ASN A 184 -2.60 10.39 4.34
CA ASN A 184 -2.04 11.24 5.38
C ASN A 184 -0.55 11.53 5.15
N TYR A 185 0.21 10.52 4.73
CA TYR A 185 1.63 10.65 4.45
C TYR A 185 1.87 11.61 3.28
N TYR A 186 1.22 11.38 2.13
CA TYR A 186 1.45 12.21 0.94
C TYR A 186 0.96 13.64 1.08
N VAL A 187 -0.17 13.85 1.74
CA VAL A 187 -0.70 15.20 1.98
C VAL A 187 0.26 16.03 2.86
N ASP A 188 0.93 15.42 3.80
CA ASP A 188 1.93 16.10 4.66
C ASP A 188 3.27 16.34 3.94
N THR A 189 3.62 15.52 2.94
CA THR A 189 4.84 15.71 2.14
C THR A 189 4.74 16.86 1.12
N LEU A 190 3.56 17.44 0.92
CA LEU A 190 3.35 18.53 -0.02
C LEU A 190 4.19 19.76 0.33
N SER A 191 4.69 20.46 -0.68
CA SER A 191 5.37 21.75 -0.52
C SER A 191 4.46 22.79 0.15
N ALA A 192 5.05 23.84 0.73
CA ALA A 192 4.28 24.91 1.36
C ALA A 192 3.24 25.54 0.41
N VAL A 193 3.62 25.77 -0.86
CA VAL A 193 2.72 26.31 -1.88
C VAL A 193 1.58 25.32 -2.17
N ALA A 194 1.90 24.05 -2.35
CA ALA A 194 0.89 23.02 -2.59
C ALA A 194 -0.08 22.86 -1.41
N ARG A 195 0.39 23.05 -0.15
CA ARG A 195 -0.47 23.05 1.04
C ARG A 195 -1.47 24.22 1.03
N ILE A 196 -1.06 25.41 0.58
CA ILE A 196 -1.95 26.57 0.43
C ILE A 196 -3.00 26.27 -0.64
N VAL A 197 -2.59 25.81 -1.84
CA VAL A 197 -3.52 25.45 -2.92
C VAL A 197 -4.50 24.37 -2.46
N ARG A 198 -4.03 23.35 -1.76
CA ARG A 198 -4.84 22.30 -1.17
C ARG A 198 -5.94 22.86 -0.27
N PHE A 199 -5.60 23.81 0.61
CA PHE A 199 -6.57 24.44 1.51
C PHE A 199 -7.70 25.11 0.74
N PHE A 200 -7.39 25.90 -0.30
CA PHE A 200 -8.39 26.54 -1.15
C PHE A 200 -9.22 25.54 -1.99
N MET A 201 -8.68 24.36 -2.24
CA MET A 201 -9.40 23.26 -2.93
C MET A 201 -10.27 22.42 -1.99
N GLY A 202 -10.31 22.73 -0.70
CA GLY A 202 -11.08 21.96 0.30
C GLY A 202 -10.52 20.54 0.56
N VAL A 203 -9.26 20.29 0.20
CA VAL A 203 -8.64 18.98 0.43
C VAL A 203 -8.18 18.86 1.88
N PRO A 204 -8.67 17.88 2.67
CA PRO A 204 -8.32 17.72 4.08
C PRO A 204 -6.82 17.57 4.33
N GLY A 205 -6.36 18.02 5.49
CA GLY A 205 -4.99 17.85 5.93
C GLY A 205 -4.62 16.40 6.24
N GLY A 206 -3.33 16.15 6.39
CA GLY A 206 -2.76 14.87 6.81
C GLY A 206 -1.61 15.07 7.77
N SER A 207 -1.18 13.99 8.41
CA SER A 207 0.01 13.93 9.26
C SER A 207 0.84 12.71 8.85
N LYS A 208 2.10 12.93 8.56
CA LYS A 208 3.06 11.86 8.19
C LYS A 208 3.18 10.82 9.30
N GLU A 209 3.23 11.26 10.54
CA GLU A 209 3.31 10.35 11.69
C GLU A 209 2.07 9.46 11.80
N GLU A 210 0.88 10.03 11.65
CA GLU A 210 -0.36 9.26 11.60
C GLU A 210 -0.36 8.32 10.40
N GLY A 211 0.06 8.80 9.24
CA GLY A 211 0.21 7.98 8.04
C GLY A 211 1.08 6.76 8.26
N MET A 212 2.24 6.91 8.91
CA MET A 212 3.12 5.80 9.25
C MET A 212 2.48 4.82 10.25
N ARG A 213 1.77 5.32 11.27
CA ARG A 213 1.06 4.45 12.24
C ARG A 213 0.00 3.61 11.53
N GLN A 214 -0.78 4.24 10.65
CA GLN A 214 -1.84 3.59 9.87
C GLN A 214 -1.27 2.57 8.89
N LEU A 215 -0.20 2.88 8.15
CA LEU A 215 0.47 1.92 7.27
C LEU A 215 0.97 0.70 8.06
N ASN A 216 1.61 0.93 9.21
CA ASN A 216 2.04 -0.18 10.08
C ASN A 216 0.87 -1.02 10.59
N ARG A 217 -0.30 -0.43 10.84
CA ARG A 217 -1.51 -1.17 11.18
C ARG A 217 -2.01 -2.00 10.01
N GLY A 218 -2.12 -1.43 8.81
CA GLY A 218 -2.45 -2.18 7.59
C GLY A 218 -1.51 -3.34 7.31
N ILE A 219 -0.20 -3.17 7.58
CA ILE A 219 0.80 -4.23 7.45
C ILE A 219 0.55 -5.40 8.42
N ARG A 220 0.18 -5.12 9.66
CA ARG A 220 0.03 -6.17 10.69
C ARG A 220 -1.32 -6.86 10.66
N GLU A 221 -2.37 -6.13 10.33
CA GLU A 221 -3.76 -6.54 10.56
C GLU A 221 -4.57 -6.65 9.27
N GLY A 222 -4.08 -6.10 8.13
CA GLY A 222 -4.76 -6.16 6.83
C GLY A 222 -4.74 -7.55 6.21
N GLN A 223 -5.72 -7.83 5.35
CA GLN A 223 -5.84 -9.07 4.59
C GLN A 223 -5.49 -8.88 3.11
N LEU A 224 -5.83 -7.73 2.54
CA LEU A 224 -5.66 -7.44 1.12
C LEU A 224 -4.41 -6.61 0.83
N THR A 225 -4.02 -5.72 1.74
CA THR A 225 -3.07 -4.64 1.46
C THR A 225 -1.70 -4.71 2.17
N PRO A 226 -1.34 -5.75 2.96
CA PRO A 226 -0.06 -5.76 3.69
C PRO A 226 1.17 -5.58 2.81
N ALA A 227 1.18 -6.19 1.62
CA ALA A 227 2.30 -6.08 0.68
C ALA A 227 2.40 -4.66 0.11
N VAL A 228 1.28 -4.06 -0.31
CA VAL A 228 1.18 -2.67 -0.79
C VAL A 228 1.64 -1.70 0.29
N ALA A 229 1.14 -1.86 1.52
CA ALA A 229 1.50 -1.00 2.65
C ALA A 229 3.00 -1.05 2.94
N ARG A 230 3.62 -2.24 2.97
CA ARG A 230 5.08 -2.39 3.16
C ARG A 230 5.88 -1.72 2.05
N PHE A 231 5.48 -1.96 0.81
CA PHE A 231 6.16 -1.43 -0.35
C PHE A 231 6.18 0.10 -0.35
N TYR A 232 5.01 0.73 -0.20
CA TYR A 232 4.94 2.18 -0.15
C TYR A 232 5.55 2.78 1.11
N LEU A 233 5.48 2.09 2.25
CA LEU A 233 6.19 2.53 3.45
C LEU A 233 7.70 2.56 3.20
N ALA A 234 8.26 1.51 2.59
CA ALA A 234 9.69 1.48 2.26
C ALA A 234 10.09 2.62 1.32
N LEU A 235 9.34 2.82 0.22
CA LEU A 235 9.61 3.90 -0.72
C LEU A 235 9.48 5.30 -0.09
N ASN A 236 8.49 5.48 0.78
CA ASN A 236 8.27 6.75 1.45
C ASN A 236 9.41 7.07 2.43
N LEU A 237 9.82 6.09 3.24
CA LEU A 237 10.95 6.24 4.16
C LEU A 237 12.27 6.48 3.41
N GLU A 238 12.46 5.86 2.24
CA GLU A 238 13.63 6.04 1.40
C GLU A 238 13.67 7.43 0.76
N ASN A 239 12.59 7.80 0.06
CA ASN A 239 12.62 8.94 -0.85
C ASN A 239 12.31 10.27 -0.18
N TYR A 240 11.48 10.28 0.88
CA TYR A 240 11.07 11.51 1.55
C TYR A 240 11.76 11.71 2.90
N ASP A 241 11.96 10.64 3.66
CA ASP A 241 12.48 10.74 5.02
C ASP A 241 13.98 10.40 5.14
N GLN A 242 14.57 9.78 4.10
CA GLN A 242 15.95 9.30 4.08
C GLN A 242 16.26 8.34 5.26
N ARG A 243 15.25 7.64 5.75
CA ARG A 243 15.33 6.66 6.82
C ARG A 243 15.64 5.28 6.24
N TYR A 244 16.83 5.15 5.66
CA TYR A 244 17.22 3.97 4.86
C TYR A 244 17.19 2.66 5.64
N GLN A 245 17.56 2.67 6.92
CA GLN A 245 17.53 1.45 7.75
C GLN A 245 16.08 0.98 8.00
N ASP A 246 15.17 1.91 8.26
CA ASP A 246 13.75 1.59 8.48
C ASP A 246 13.08 1.17 7.17
N ALA A 247 13.43 1.82 6.04
CA ALA A 247 12.99 1.42 4.72
C ALA A 247 13.45 -0.01 4.38
N LEU A 248 14.69 -0.37 4.72
CA LEU A 248 15.21 -1.72 4.55
C LEU A 248 14.44 -2.75 5.39
N GLN A 249 14.10 -2.43 6.64
CA GLN A 249 13.26 -3.30 7.47
C GLN A 249 11.86 -3.50 6.88
N ALA A 250 11.30 -2.46 6.27
CA ALA A 250 9.99 -2.55 5.63
C ALA A 250 10.00 -3.42 4.36
N ILE A 251 11.02 -3.31 3.49
CA ILE A 251 11.07 -4.01 2.20
C ILE A 251 11.57 -5.46 2.31
N THR A 252 12.44 -5.77 3.27
CA THR A 252 13.09 -7.09 3.39
C THR A 252 12.11 -8.25 3.40
N PRO A 253 10.98 -8.24 4.15
CA PRO A 253 10.02 -9.35 4.10
C PRO A 253 9.39 -9.55 2.73
N LEU A 254 9.25 -8.50 1.90
CA LEU A 254 8.77 -8.65 0.52
C LEU A 254 9.83 -9.26 -0.39
N ALA A 255 11.08 -8.80 -0.27
CA ALA A 255 12.19 -9.34 -1.05
C ALA A 255 12.46 -10.83 -0.74
N GLU A 256 12.26 -11.24 0.52
CA GLU A 256 12.38 -12.65 0.94
C GLU A 256 11.21 -13.49 0.44
N LYS A 257 9.97 -13.04 0.68
CA LYS A 257 8.77 -13.79 0.27
C LYS A 257 8.65 -13.87 -1.26
N TYR A 258 8.95 -12.80 -1.97
CA TYR A 258 8.82 -12.67 -3.41
C TYR A 258 10.19 -12.53 -4.10
N ALA A 259 11.10 -13.43 -3.79
CA ALA A 259 12.49 -13.39 -4.26
C ALA A 259 12.69 -13.44 -5.78
N LYS A 260 11.61 -13.70 -6.56
CA LYS A 260 11.59 -13.65 -8.03
C LYS A 260 11.05 -12.33 -8.57
N ASN A 261 10.62 -11.41 -7.72
CA ASN A 261 10.19 -10.08 -8.15
C ASN A 261 11.38 -9.11 -8.15
N PRO A 262 11.86 -8.69 -9.32
CA PRO A 262 13.05 -7.83 -9.42
C PRO A 262 12.86 -6.46 -8.75
N VAL A 263 11.63 -5.97 -8.64
CA VAL A 263 11.33 -4.66 -8.05
C VAL A 263 11.76 -4.62 -6.58
N TYR A 264 11.37 -5.60 -5.78
CA TYR A 264 11.71 -5.63 -4.35
C TYR A 264 13.22 -5.80 -4.12
N LEU A 265 13.87 -6.61 -4.96
CA LEU A 265 15.31 -6.81 -4.91
C LEU A 265 16.08 -5.54 -5.30
N LEU A 266 15.59 -4.77 -6.27
CA LEU A 266 16.18 -3.49 -6.65
C LEU A 266 16.07 -2.45 -5.53
N VAL A 267 14.88 -2.30 -4.94
CA VAL A 267 14.69 -1.40 -3.79
C VAL A 267 15.59 -1.81 -2.62
N GLN A 268 15.68 -3.10 -2.32
CA GLN A 268 16.57 -3.60 -1.26
C GLN A 268 18.04 -3.30 -1.58
N GLY A 269 18.45 -3.49 -2.83
CA GLY A 269 19.81 -3.17 -3.29
C GLY A 269 20.13 -1.68 -3.18
N ASP A 270 19.21 -0.81 -3.59
CA ASP A 270 19.37 0.64 -3.47
C ASP A 270 19.54 1.07 -1.99
N LEU A 271 18.76 0.48 -1.09
CA LEU A 271 18.86 0.73 0.34
C LEU A 271 20.18 0.24 0.94
N TYR A 272 20.66 -0.94 0.54
CA TYR A 272 22.00 -1.41 0.94
C TYR A 272 23.10 -0.48 0.43
N ALA A 273 23.01 0.00 -0.81
CA ALA A 273 23.96 0.95 -1.38
C ALA A 273 23.99 2.27 -0.59
N LYS A 274 22.82 2.84 -0.27
CA LYS A 274 22.68 4.06 0.54
C LYS A 274 23.20 3.89 1.97
N LEU A 275 23.16 2.68 2.51
CA LEU A 275 23.73 2.32 3.81
C LEU A 275 25.23 1.97 3.76
N GLY A 276 25.89 2.10 2.60
CA GLY A 276 27.30 1.76 2.41
C GLY A 276 27.60 0.25 2.41
N ARG A 277 26.58 -0.60 2.37
CA ARG A 277 26.70 -2.07 2.40
C ARG A 277 26.90 -2.63 0.99
N LYS A 278 28.01 -2.28 0.35
CA LYS A 278 28.26 -2.53 -1.08
C LYS A 278 28.09 -4.00 -1.49
N ALA A 279 28.63 -4.96 -0.73
CA ALA A 279 28.53 -6.38 -1.06
C ALA A 279 27.06 -6.90 -1.05
N LEU A 280 26.23 -6.42 -0.12
CA LEU A 280 24.82 -6.75 -0.06
C LEU A 280 24.04 -6.09 -1.20
N ALA A 281 24.37 -4.83 -1.54
CA ALA A 281 23.80 -4.14 -2.68
C ALA A 281 24.09 -4.90 -3.98
N GLU A 282 25.34 -5.29 -4.21
CA GLU A 282 25.74 -6.07 -5.38
C GLU A 282 24.97 -7.41 -5.47
N SER A 283 24.87 -8.14 -4.36
CA SER A 283 24.11 -9.39 -4.29
C SER A 283 22.64 -9.18 -4.68
N SER A 284 21.98 -8.15 -4.12
CA SER A 284 20.58 -7.84 -4.41
C SER A 284 20.39 -7.43 -5.88
N TYR A 285 21.28 -6.63 -6.44
CA TYR A 285 21.19 -6.21 -7.86
C TYR A 285 21.45 -7.38 -8.83
N ARG A 286 22.36 -8.29 -8.52
CA ARG A 286 22.58 -9.51 -9.32
C ARG A 286 21.35 -10.43 -9.28
N ALA A 287 20.76 -10.60 -8.09
CA ALA A 287 19.51 -11.34 -7.94
C ALA A 287 18.36 -10.67 -8.72
N ALA A 288 18.26 -9.34 -8.68
CA ALA A 288 17.28 -8.57 -9.44
C ALA A 288 17.48 -8.73 -10.95
N LEU A 289 18.73 -8.71 -11.43
CA LEU A 289 19.05 -8.91 -12.84
C LEU A 289 18.64 -10.32 -13.31
N ALA A 290 18.90 -11.34 -12.52
CA ALA A 290 18.48 -12.71 -12.83
C ALA A 290 16.95 -12.84 -12.83
N ALA A 291 16.26 -12.25 -11.83
CA ALA A 291 14.81 -12.25 -11.75
C ALA A 291 14.16 -11.45 -12.89
N ALA A 292 14.76 -10.34 -13.33
CA ALA A 292 14.28 -9.54 -14.44
C ALA A 292 14.16 -10.36 -15.74
N GLY A 293 15.05 -11.31 -15.98
CA GLY A 293 14.99 -12.21 -17.13
C GLY A 293 13.74 -13.10 -17.18
N GLN A 294 13.07 -13.30 -16.04
CA GLN A 294 11.87 -14.14 -15.92
C GLN A 294 10.55 -13.32 -15.93
N VAL A 295 10.62 -11.99 -16.01
CA VAL A 295 9.44 -11.12 -16.07
C VAL A 295 8.69 -11.37 -17.38
N GLU A 296 7.39 -11.66 -17.28
CA GLU A 296 6.53 -11.99 -18.44
C GLU A 296 6.39 -10.80 -19.41
N GLU A 297 6.17 -9.60 -18.89
CA GLU A 297 5.91 -8.37 -19.65
C GLU A 297 7.19 -7.77 -20.26
N PRO A 298 7.32 -7.70 -21.61
CA PRO A 298 8.57 -7.26 -22.26
C PRO A 298 9.03 -5.84 -21.87
N PRO A 299 8.16 -4.81 -21.78
CA PRO A 299 8.58 -3.48 -21.36
C PRO A 299 9.11 -3.44 -19.92
N CYS A 300 8.47 -4.15 -19.00
CA CYS A 300 8.91 -4.28 -17.61
C CYS A 300 10.24 -5.05 -17.53
N ARG A 301 10.36 -6.17 -18.25
CA ARG A 301 11.60 -6.96 -18.34
C ARG A 301 12.78 -6.10 -18.79
N ALA A 302 12.61 -5.38 -19.90
CA ALA A 302 13.64 -4.51 -20.43
C ALA A 302 14.07 -3.44 -19.42
N LYS A 303 13.08 -2.81 -18.79
CA LYS A 303 13.31 -1.74 -17.81
C LYS A 303 14.01 -2.25 -16.57
N MET A 304 13.56 -3.36 -15.98
CA MET A 304 14.18 -3.94 -14.79
C MET A 304 15.62 -4.42 -15.06
N THR A 305 15.84 -5.01 -16.23
CA THR A 305 17.20 -5.40 -16.68
C THR A 305 18.12 -4.20 -16.81
N GLN A 306 17.66 -3.12 -17.45
CA GLN A 306 18.41 -1.87 -17.59
C GLN A 306 18.79 -1.31 -16.22
N VAL A 307 17.81 -1.15 -15.34
CA VAL A 307 18.02 -0.55 -14.00
C VAL A 307 18.97 -1.38 -13.15
N ALA A 308 18.84 -2.72 -13.18
CA ALA A 308 19.75 -3.59 -12.45
C ALA A 308 21.20 -3.45 -12.93
N ARG A 309 21.44 -3.38 -14.25
CA ARG A 309 22.78 -3.14 -14.82
C ARG A 309 23.33 -1.77 -14.45
N GLU A 310 22.53 -0.72 -14.56
CA GLU A 310 22.92 0.64 -14.17
C GLU A 310 23.28 0.72 -12.70
N SER A 311 22.50 0.05 -11.83
CA SER A 311 22.76 0.01 -10.38
C SER A 311 24.05 -0.73 -10.04
N LEU A 312 24.33 -1.87 -10.72
CA LEU A 312 25.60 -2.58 -10.59
C LEU A 312 26.78 -1.71 -11.03
N ALA A 313 26.66 -1.05 -12.17
CA ALA A 313 27.71 -0.14 -12.66
C ALA A 313 27.97 1.03 -11.69
N ALA A 314 26.89 1.61 -11.13
CA ALA A 314 26.99 2.72 -10.19
C ALA A 314 27.75 2.40 -8.89
N ILE A 315 27.71 1.14 -8.43
CA ILE A 315 28.50 0.69 -7.27
C ILE A 315 29.87 0.15 -7.67
N GLY A 316 30.27 0.22 -8.95
CA GLY A 316 31.55 -0.28 -9.47
C GLY A 316 31.68 -1.80 -9.40
N ALA A 317 30.58 -2.55 -9.51
CA ALA A 317 30.57 -4.00 -9.68
C ALA A 317 30.87 -4.35 -11.15
N LYS A 318 31.79 -5.34 -11.36
CA LYS A 318 32.14 -5.83 -12.67
C LYS A 318 31.26 -7.01 -13.10
#